data_b2d739c707417327c0cd3e6798d6442e
#
_entry.id   b2d739c707417327c0cd3e6798d6442e
#
_cell.length_a   1.000
_cell.length_b   1.000
_cell.length_c   1.000
_cell.angle_alpha   90.00
_cell.angle_beta   90.00
_cell.angle_gamma   90.00
#
_symmetry.space_group_name_H-M   'P 1'
#
loop_
_entity.id
_entity.type
_entity.pdbx_description
1 polymer ?
#
loop_
_entity_poly.entity_id
_entity_poly.type
_entity_poly.pdbx_seq_one_letter_code
_entity_poly.pdbx_strand_id
1 'polypeptide(L)'
;MAKEKFDRSKTHVNIGTIGHVDHGKTTLTAAITNVLASKGMAQAQAYDQIDGAPEEKERGITINTAHVEYQTDKRHYAHVDCPGHADYVKNMITGAAQMDGAILVVAASDGPMPQTREHILLARQVGVPYIVVFLNKCDMVDDDELVDLVEMEVRELLSEYGFDGDNAPVIRGSALKALEGDPKYVDAINELMDAVDEFIPDPVRDTDKPFLMSVEDVMTITGRGTVATGRVERGVVKLGEEVEIVGIKDTQKTVITGLEMFRKQLDFAESGDNIGALLRGINRDQIQRGQVLAKPGTVHPHTKFKAQVYVLSKDEGGRHTPFVSNYRPQFYFRTTDVTGVITLPEGTDMVMPGDNVEMTVELIAPIAIENNTKFSIREGGRTVGAGSVVDIIE
;
A
#
# COMPACT_ATOMS: atom_id res chain seq x y z
N MET A 1 22.23 25.43 1.65
CA MET A 1 23.01 24.22 1.94
C MET A 1 22.67 23.20 0.87
N ALA A 2 23.65 22.45 0.36
CA ALA A 2 23.38 21.33 -0.55
C ALA A 2 22.58 20.26 0.23
N LYS A 3 21.54 19.70 -0.38
CA LYS A 3 20.80 18.58 0.23
C LYS A 3 21.70 17.36 0.31
N GLU A 4 21.52 16.56 1.33
CA GLU A 4 22.19 15.28 1.51
C GLU A 4 21.83 14.32 0.35
N LYS A 5 22.79 13.50 -0.10
CA LYS A 5 22.53 12.43 -1.06
C LYS A 5 22.02 11.19 -0.32
N PHE A 6 21.09 10.47 -0.95
CA PHE A 6 20.62 9.19 -0.44
C PHE A 6 21.74 8.14 -0.53
N ASP A 7 21.92 7.40 0.56
CA ASP A 7 22.89 6.30 0.62
C ASP A 7 22.23 4.97 0.20
N ARG A 8 22.76 4.32 -0.82
CA ARG A 8 22.30 3.02 -1.34
C ARG A 8 23.15 1.84 -0.87
N SER A 9 23.88 1.97 0.22
CA SER A 9 24.76 0.91 0.74
C SER A 9 23.96 -0.30 1.30
N LYS A 10 22.72 -0.10 1.70
CA LYS A 10 21.81 -1.13 2.21
C LYS A 10 20.67 -1.40 1.23
N THR A 11 20.20 -2.65 1.20
CA THR A 11 18.99 -3.01 0.44
C THR A 11 17.79 -2.20 0.94
N HIS A 12 17.08 -1.58 -0.01
CA HIS A 12 15.86 -0.82 0.28
C HIS A 12 14.62 -1.72 0.22
N VAL A 13 13.82 -1.71 1.30
CA VAL A 13 12.61 -2.52 1.45
C VAL A 13 11.44 -1.63 1.87
N ASN A 14 10.30 -1.82 1.23
CA ASN A 14 9.07 -1.13 1.58
C ASN A 14 8.22 -2.03 2.46
N ILE A 15 7.93 -1.60 3.67
CA ILE A 15 7.00 -2.28 4.57
C ILE A 15 5.94 -1.30 5.04
N GLY A 16 4.93 -1.79 5.74
CA GLY A 16 3.96 -0.90 6.37
C GLY A 16 3.06 -1.62 7.35
N THR A 17 2.32 -0.84 8.11
CA THR A 17 1.36 -1.31 9.10
C THR A 17 -0.04 -1.40 8.49
N ILE A 18 -0.70 -2.55 8.68
CA ILE A 18 -2.09 -2.80 8.33
C ILE A 18 -2.84 -3.36 9.55
N GLY A 19 -4.15 -3.30 9.55
CA GLY A 19 -4.99 -3.82 10.64
C GLY A 19 -6.12 -2.86 11.01
N HIS A 20 -6.94 -3.27 11.97
CA HIS A 20 -8.13 -2.54 12.40
C HIS A 20 -7.83 -1.14 12.95
N VAL A 21 -8.81 -0.23 12.92
CA VAL A 21 -8.76 1.04 13.64
C VAL A 21 -8.55 0.77 15.14
N ASP A 22 -7.84 1.64 15.83
CA ASP A 22 -7.53 1.56 17.28
C ASP A 22 -6.69 0.36 17.74
N HIS A 23 -6.21 -0.50 16.83
CA HIS A 23 -5.25 -1.56 17.18
C HIS A 23 -3.82 -1.06 17.40
N GLY A 24 -3.56 0.24 17.15
CA GLY A 24 -2.29 0.90 17.51
C GLY A 24 -1.22 0.85 16.42
N LYS A 25 -1.59 0.87 15.13
CA LYS A 25 -0.66 0.91 13.99
C LYS A 25 0.30 2.09 14.04
N THR A 26 -0.23 3.31 14.12
CA THR A 26 0.56 4.55 14.20
C THR A 26 1.39 4.61 15.47
N THR A 27 0.85 4.09 16.58
CA THR A 27 1.61 3.96 17.85
C THR A 27 2.79 3.01 17.68
N LEU A 28 2.60 1.89 16.96
CA LEU A 28 3.69 0.95 16.65
C LEU A 28 4.75 1.59 15.74
N THR A 29 4.32 2.31 14.72
CA THR A 29 5.22 3.06 13.81
C THR A 29 6.06 4.06 14.59
N ALA A 30 5.45 4.81 15.52
CA ALA A 30 6.16 5.70 16.42
C ALA A 30 7.14 4.94 17.35
N ALA A 31 6.73 3.81 17.91
CA ALA A 31 7.58 2.98 18.76
C ALA A 31 8.82 2.47 18.01
N ILE A 32 8.65 1.96 16.79
CA ILE A 32 9.75 1.50 15.92
C ILE A 32 10.75 2.64 15.70
N THR A 33 10.28 3.82 15.25
CA THR A 33 11.17 4.95 14.99
C THR A 33 11.90 5.42 16.25
N ASN A 34 11.26 5.43 17.42
CA ASN A 34 11.88 5.82 18.68
C ASN A 34 12.93 4.82 19.17
N VAL A 35 12.63 3.52 19.13
CA VAL A 35 13.56 2.46 19.52
C VAL A 35 14.80 2.46 18.61
N LEU A 36 14.60 2.57 17.31
CA LEU A 36 15.71 2.62 16.35
C LEU A 36 16.49 3.94 16.41
N ALA A 37 15.83 5.06 16.75
CA ALA A 37 16.52 6.34 16.95
C ALA A 37 17.48 6.30 18.14
N SER A 38 17.17 5.56 19.20
CA SER A 38 18.10 5.36 20.34
C SER A 38 19.40 4.67 19.93
N LYS A 39 19.37 3.92 18.81
CA LYS A 39 20.53 3.26 18.19
C LYS A 39 21.19 4.08 17.07
N GLY A 40 20.68 5.30 16.78
CA GLY A 40 21.15 6.13 15.67
C GLY A 40 20.70 5.64 14.27
N MET A 41 19.66 4.79 14.21
CA MET A 41 19.18 4.13 12.99
C MET A 41 17.88 4.74 12.44
N ALA A 42 17.33 5.76 13.07
CA ALA A 42 16.14 6.49 12.67
C ALA A 42 16.15 7.92 13.20
N GLN A 43 15.22 8.74 12.68
CA GLN A 43 14.79 9.95 13.37
C GLN A 43 13.53 9.61 14.16
N ALA A 44 13.54 9.82 15.49
CA ALA A 44 12.37 9.61 16.32
C ALA A 44 11.21 10.48 15.84
N GLN A 45 10.05 9.88 15.65
CA GLN A 45 8.82 10.58 15.29
C GLN A 45 7.75 10.33 16.35
N ALA A 46 7.13 11.41 16.80
CA ALA A 46 5.99 11.32 17.70
C ALA A 46 4.72 10.99 16.91
N TYR A 47 3.72 10.41 17.58
CA TYR A 47 2.42 10.06 17.01
C TYR A 47 1.80 11.20 16.19
N ASP A 48 1.78 12.41 16.75
CA ASP A 48 1.22 13.63 16.14
C ASP A 48 2.05 14.21 14.99
N GLN A 49 3.24 13.69 14.75
CA GLN A 49 4.08 13.99 13.59
C GLN A 49 3.81 13.04 12.44
N ILE A 50 3.41 11.80 12.73
CA ILE A 50 3.00 10.80 11.75
C ILE A 50 1.59 11.14 11.25
N ASP A 51 0.61 11.22 12.17
CA ASP A 51 -0.75 11.72 11.89
C ASP A 51 -0.76 13.25 11.98
N GLY A 52 -0.21 13.88 10.95
CA GLY A 52 0.09 15.32 10.99
C GLY A 52 -1.04 16.25 10.55
N ALA A 53 -2.04 15.74 9.79
CA ALA A 53 -3.12 16.54 9.26
C ALA A 53 -4.07 17.03 10.39
N PRO A 54 -4.62 18.25 10.29
CA PRO A 54 -5.53 18.77 11.31
C PRO A 54 -6.72 17.85 11.59
N GLU A 55 -7.29 17.23 10.55
CA GLU A 55 -8.42 16.32 10.67
C GLU A 55 -8.05 15.00 11.36
N GLU A 56 -6.85 14.49 11.13
CA GLU A 56 -6.30 13.30 11.81
C GLU A 56 -6.15 13.55 13.31
N LYS A 57 -5.63 14.72 13.68
CA LYS A 57 -5.45 15.13 15.08
C LYS A 57 -6.79 15.34 15.80
N GLU A 58 -7.79 15.92 15.10
CA GLU A 58 -9.12 16.14 15.65
C GLU A 58 -9.87 14.84 15.89
N ARG A 59 -9.76 13.89 14.96
CA ARG A 59 -10.47 12.60 15.03
C ARG A 59 -9.71 11.50 15.76
N GLY A 60 -8.38 11.66 15.94
CA GLY A 60 -7.51 10.64 16.53
C GLY A 60 -7.36 9.38 15.67
N ILE A 61 -7.54 9.49 14.35
CA ILE A 61 -7.43 8.37 13.40
C ILE A 61 -6.57 8.78 12.20
N THR A 62 -5.81 7.82 11.67
CA THR A 62 -5.06 7.99 10.41
C THR A 62 -6.01 8.04 9.23
N ILE A 63 -5.90 9.06 8.41
CA ILE A 63 -6.71 9.28 7.20
C ILE A 63 -5.87 9.03 5.94
N ASN A 64 -4.69 9.65 5.90
CA ASN A 64 -3.76 9.52 4.79
C ASN A 64 -2.64 8.54 5.14
N THR A 65 -2.02 7.96 4.11
CA THR A 65 -0.79 7.19 4.31
C THR A 65 0.34 8.11 4.74
N ALA A 66 1.04 7.76 5.80
CA ALA A 66 2.26 8.44 6.22
C ALA A 66 3.48 7.58 5.87
N HIS A 67 4.55 8.23 5.43
CA HIS A 67 5.81 7.56 5.09
C HIS A 67 6.88 7.94 6.09
N VAL A 68 7.47 6.98 6.76
CA VAL A 68 8.61 7.16 7.66
C VAL A 68 9.80 6.34 7.19
N GLU A 69 11.00 6.82 7.52
CA GLU A 69 12.28 6.22 7.15
C GLU A 69 13.01 5.73 8.39
N TYR A 70 13.54 4.51 8.32
CA TYR A 70 14.48 3.98 9.31
C TYR A 70 15.34 2.86 8.72
N GLN A 71 16.29 2.39 9.48
CA GLN A 71 17.15 1.30 9.07
C GLN A 71 17.43 0.34 10.22
N THR A 72 17.82 -0.89 9.86
CA THR A 72 18.45 -1.87 10.72
C THR A 72 19.93 -1.99 10.34
N ASP A 73 20.66 -2.87 10.96
CA ASP A 73 22.04 -3.18 10.53
C ASP A 73 22.07 -3.75 9.11
N LYS A 74 21.01 -4.46 8.70
CA LYS A 74 20.93 -5.17 7.42
C LYS A 74 20.32 -4.33 6.29
N ARG A 75 19.28 -3.51 6.58
CA ARG A 75 18.40 -2.92 5.56
C ARG A 75 18.02 -1.47 5.86
N HIS A 76 17.62 -0.79 4.78
CA HIS A 76 16.95 0.50 4.83
C HIS A 76 15.47 0.31 4.54
N TYR A 77 14.59 0.87 5.37
CA TYR A 77 13.15 0.73 5.28
C TYR A 77 12.44 2.05 4.96
N ALA A 78 11.55 2.00 3.96
CA ALA A 78 10.43 2.92 3.84
C ALA A 78 9.22 2.25 4.48
N HIS A 79 8.66 2.86 5.51
CA HIS A 79 7.50 2.35 6.22
C HIS A 79 6.27 3.20 5.90
N VAL A 80 5.22 2.54 5.44
CA VAL A 80 3.93 3.15 5.10
C VAL A 80 2.95 2.87 6.23
N ASP A 81 2.58 3.89 7.00
CA ASP A 81 1.51 3.77 7.98
C ASP A 81 0.16 3.93 7.29
N CYS A 82 -0.66 2.87 7.31
CA CYS A 82 -1.94 2.83 6.62
C CYS A 82 -3.12 3.15 7.53
N PRO A 83 -4.16 3.87 7.01
CA PRO A 83 -5.38 4.08 7.77
C PRO A 83 -6.08 2.75 8.09
N GLY A 84 -6.73 2.67 9.25
CA GLY A 84 -7.46 1.49 9.69
C GLY A 84 -8.97 1.57 9.46
N HIS A 85 -9.51 2.77 9.27
CA HIS A 85 -10.95 2.99 9.17
C HIS A 85 -11.49 2.65 7.77
N ALA A 86 -12.68 2.05 7.70
CA ALA A 86 -13.32 1.61 6.47
C ALA A 86 -13.53 2.72 5.43
N ASP A 87 -13.76 3.97 5.87
CA ASP A 87 -13.94 5.11 4.95
C ASP A 87 -12.68 5.45 4.16
N TYR A 88 -11.50 5.06 4.66
CA TYR A 88 -10.20 5.38 4.06
C TYR A 88 -9.51 4.19 3.39
N VAL A 89 -10.26 3.14 3.09
CA VAL A 89 -9.74 1.91 2.43
C VAL A 89 -9.02 2.21 1.12
N LYS A 90 -9.44 3.24 0.37
CA LYS A 90 -8.70 3.70 -0.83
C LYS A 90 -7.24 4.05 -0.52
N ASN A 91 -6.99 4.76 0.57
CA ASN A 91 -5.64 5.12 0.98
C ASN A 91 -4.88 3.89 1.50
N MET A 92 -5.57 2.98 2.20
CA MET A 92 -5.00 1.69 2.61
C MET A 92 -4.56 0.86 1.40
N ILE A 93 -5.41 0.71 0.37
CA ILE A 93 -5.07 -0.02 -0.87
C ILE A 93 -3.84 0.61 -1.55
N THR A 94 -3.80 1.94 -1.65
CA THR A 94 -2.67 2.66 -2.25
C THR A 94 -1.37 2.42 -1.47
N GLY A 95 -1.43 2.47 -0.13
CA GLY A 95 -0.27 2.20 0.72
C GLY A 95 0.18 0.74 0.62
N ALA A 96 -0.76 -0.20 0.73
CA ALA A 96 -0.46 -1.64 0.66
C ALA A 96 0.17 -2.05 -0.69
N ALA A 97 -0.27 -1.45 -1.80
CA ALA A 97 0.29 -1.72 -3.13
C ALA A 97 1.79 -1.35 -3.25
N GLN A 98 2.31 -0.57 -2.31
CA GLN A 98 3.71 -0.16 -2.28
C GLN A 98 4.60 -1.11 -1.46
N MET A 99 4.02 -2.05 -0.69
CA MET A 99 4.76 -2.86 0.28
C MET A 99 5.39 -4.11 -0.34
N ASP A 100 6.60 -4.40 0.07
CA ASP A 100 7.29 -5.68 -0.17
C ASP A 100 6.95 -6.70 0.93
N GLY A 101 6.42 -6.23 2.05
CA GLY A 101 5.86 -7.00 3.15
C GLY A 101 5.07 -6.10 4.10
N ALA A 102 4.18 -6.66 4.91
CA ALA A 102 3.37 -5.90 5.85
C ALA A 102 3.52 -6.39 7.28
N ILE A 103 3.32 -5.49 8.23
CA ILE A 103 3.14 -5.78 9.66
C ILE A 103 1.65 -5.69 9.94
N LEU A 104 1.02 -6.82 10.24
CA LEU A 104 -0.36 -6.89 10.68
C LEU A 104 -0.44 -6.62 12.17
N VAL A 105 -1.10 -5.54 12.56
CA VAL A 105 -1.26 -5.15 13.95
C VAL A 105 -2.64 -5.56 14.45
N VAL A 106 -2.67 -6.41 15.47
CA VAL A 106 -3.89 -6.91 16.12
C VAL A 106 -3.78 -6.65 17.61
N ALA A 107 -4.79 -6.02 18.21
CA ALA A 107 -4.84 -5.86 19.65
C ALA A 107 -5.16 -7.21 20.31
N ALA A 108 -4.32 -7.65 21.26
CA ALA A 108 -4.52 -8.92 21.97
C ALA A 108 -5.81 -8.94 22.80
N SER A 109 -6.31 -7.77 23.22
CA SER A 109 -7.59 -7.63 23.93
C SER A 109 -8.82 -7.85 23.07
N ASP A 110 -8.72 -7.59 21.75
CA ASP A 110 -9.88 -7.51 20.85
C ASP A 110 -9.91 -8.64 19.81
N GLY A 111 -8.74 -9.22 19.50
CA GLY A 111 -8.57 -10.19 18.44
C GLY A 111 -8.76 -9.63 17.04
N PRO A 112 -8.89 -10.48 16.00
CA PRO A 112 -9.15 -10.06 14.64
C PRO A 112 -10.54 -9.44 14.48
N MET A 113 -10.59 -8.20 14.03
CA MET A 113 -11.79 -7.40 13.84
C MET A 113 -12.15 -7.31 12.32
N PRO A 114 -13.34 -6.81 11.93
CA PRO A 114 -13.76 -6.78 10.52
C PRO A 114 -12.76 -6.16 9.56
N GLN A 115 -12.13 -5.00 9.91
CA GLN A 115 -11.13 -4.40 9.05
C GLN A 115 -9.81 -5.19 9.02
N THR A 116 -9.51 -6.00 10.05
CA THR A 116 -8.36 -6.92 10.02
C THR A 116 -8.50 -7.89 8.85
N ARG A 117 -9.68 -8.52 8.72
CA ARG A 117 -10.00 -9.44 7.61
C ARG A 117 -9.95 -8.73 6.26
N GLU A 118 -10.57 -7.56 6.15
CA GLU A 118 -10.56 -6.75 4.92
C GLU A 118 -9.14 -6.33 4.52
N HIS A 119 -8.29 -5.93 5.47
CA HIS A 119 -6.91 -5.52 5.19
C HIS A 119 -6.03 -6.69 4.73
N ILE A 120 -6.18 -7.88 5.30
CA ILE A 120 -5.46 -9.09 4.85
C ILE A 120 -5.89 -9.43 3.42
N LEU A 121 -7.20 -9.46 3.14
CA LEU A 121 -7.73 -9.69 1.80
C LEU A 121 -7.19 -8.69 0.78
N LEU A 122 -7.25 -7.40 1.09
CA LEU A 122 -6.77 -6.34 0.19
C LEU A 122 -5.25 -6.40 -0.01
N ALA A 123 -4.48 -6.65 1.04
CA ALA A 123 -3.03 -6.86 0.94
C ALA A 123 -2.71 -8.01 -0.02
N ARG A 124 -3.44 -9.13 0.08
CA ARG A 124 -3.31 -10.25 -0.86
C ARG A 124 -3.61 -9.86 -2.30
N GLN A 125 -4.69 -9.10 -2.50
CA GLN A 125 -5.12 -8.66 -3.84
C GLN A 125 -4.13 -7.72 -4.51
N VAL A 126 -3.59 -6.75 -3.78
CA VAL A 126 -2.58 -5.83 -4.33
C VAL A 126 -1.20 -6.48 -4.47
N GLY A 127 -1.03 -7.69 -3.92
CA GLY A 127 0.17 -8.51 -4.13
C GLY A 127 1.24 -8.36 -3.06
N VAL A 128 0.90 -7.94 -1.84
CA VAL A 128 1.80 -8.03 -0.68
C VAL A 128 2.15 -9.51 -0.45
N PRO A 129 3.44 -9.88 -0.52
CA PRO A 129 3.79 -11.30 -0.50
C PRO A 129 3.96 -11.89 0.90
N TYR A 130 4.31 -11.07 1.89
CA TYR A 130 4.67 -11.51 3.25
C TYR A 130 3.98 -10.67 4.31
N ILE A 131 3.55 -11.33 5.40
CA ILE A 131 2.96 -10.68 6.58
C ILE A 131 3.69 -11.16 7.82
N VAL A 132 4.16 -10.22 8.64
CA VAL A 132 4.62 -10.42 10.02
C VAL A 132 3.54 -9.89 10.94
N VAL A 133 3.24 -10.55 12.04
CA VAL A 133 2.19 -10.15 12.98
C VAL A 133 2.77 -9.51 14.22
N PHE A 134 2.18 -8.42 14.66
CA PHE A 134 2.43 -7.83 15.96
C PHE A 134 1.13 -7.84 16.78
N LEU A 135 1.09 -8.71 17.83
CA LEU A 135 0.02 -8.71 18.81
C LEU A 135 0.28 -7.59 19.81
N ASN A 136 -0.44 -6.49 19.60
CA ASN A 136 -0.30 -5.26 20.39
C ASN A 136 -1.17 -5.28 21.64
N LYS A 137 -0.91 -4.37 22.58
CA LYS A 137 -1.66 -4.19 23.83
C LYS A 137 -1.62 -5.42 24.76
N CYS A 138 -0.56 -6.22 24.70
CA CYS A 138 -0.40 -7.36 25.60
C CYS A 138 -0.25 -6.96 27.08
N ASP A 139 0.06 -5.69 27.34
CA ASP A 139 0.05 -5.11 28.69
C ASP A 139 -1.35 -4.99 29.32
N MET A 140 -2.40 -5.11 28.51
CA MET A 140 -3.80 -5.03 28.94
C MET A 140 -4.45 -6.40 29.15
N VAL A 141 -3.72 -7.49 28.89
CA VAL A 141 -4.23 -8.87 29.00
C VAL A 141 -3.40 -9.62 30.02
N ASP A 142 -4.04 -10.03 31.11
CA ASP A 142 -3.38 -10.78 32.20
C ASP A 142 -3.39 -12.31 31.98
N ASP A 143 -4.15 -12.77 30.96
CA ASP A 143 -4.36 -14.19 30.65
C ASP A 143 -3.60 -14.57 29.38
N ASP A 144 -2.51 -15.32 29.54
CA ASP A 144 -1.70 -15.80 28.42
C ASP A 144 -2.48 -16.76 27.51
N GLU A 145 -3.46 -17.53 28.02
CA GLU A 145 -4.29 -18.45 27.23
C GLU A 145 -5.15 -17.65 26.23
N LEU A 146 -5.63 -16.45 26.62
CA LEU A 146 -6.38 -15.59 25.74
C LEU A 146 -5.48 -15.06 24.59
N VAL A 147 -4.25 -14.70 24.89
CA VAL A 147 -3.28 -14.24 23.87
C VAL A 147 -2.95 -15.38 22.90
N ASP A 148 -2.82 -16.63 23.40
CA ASP A 148 -2.60 -17.83 22.58
C ASP A 148 -3.77 -18.08 21.62
N LEU A 149 -5.01 -17.91 22.10
CA LEU A 149 -6.22 -18.03 21.25
C LEU A 149 -6.25 -16.97 20.15
N VAL A 150 -5.94 -15.73 20.47
CA VAL A 150 -5.88 -14.65 19.47
C VAL A 150 -4.80 -14.93 18.43
N GLU A 151 -3.62 -15.40 18.85
CA GLU A 151 -2.56 -15.79 17.93
C GLU A 151 -3.02 -16.88 16.96
N MET A 152 -3.67 -17.93 17.49
CA MET A 152 -4.18 -19.04 16.69
C MET A 152 -5.23 -18.55 15.67
N GLU A 153 -6.16 -17.70 16.09
CA GLU A 153 -7.18 -17.12 15.19
C GLU A 153 -6.55 -16.28 14.07
N VAL A 154 -5.51 -15.50 14.40
CA VAL A 154 -4.79 -14.70 13.39
C VAL A 154 -4.06 -15.60 12.39
N ARG A 155 -3.43 -16.70 12.84
CA ARG A 155 -2.75 -17.67 11.96
C ARG A 155 -3.72 -18.37 11.02
N GLU A 156 -4.87 -18.82 11.54
CA GLU A 156 -5.95 -19.40 10.73
C GLU A 156 -6.44 -18.41 9.68
N LEU A 157 -6.67 -17.16 10.07
CA LEU A 157 -7.11 -16.11 9.17
C LEU A 157 -6.11 -15.83 8.05
N LEU A 158 -4.81 -15.76 8.36
CA LEU A 158 -3.76 -15.60 7.35
C LEU A 158 -3.77 -16.75 6.36
N SER A 159 -3.91 -17.98 6.84
CA SER A 159 -3.96 -19.19 6.01
C SER A 159 -5.21 -19.23 5.11
N GLU A 160 -6.36 -18.79 5.62
CA GLU A 160 -7.61 -18.65 4.85
C GLU A 160 -7.44 -17.72 3.63
N TYR A 161 -6.71 -16.61 3.80
CA TYR A 161 -6.43 -15.67 2.70
C TYR A 161 -5.16 -16.00 1.88
N GLY A 162 -4.59 -17.18 2.07
CA GLY A 162 -3.49 -17.73 1.27
C GLY A 162 -2.12 -17.17 1.60
N PHE A 163 -1.91 -16.64 2.81
CA PHE A 163 -0.60 -16.37 3.38
C PHE A 163 -0.10 -17.60 4.16
N ASP A 164 1.19 -17.64 4.45
CA ASP A 164 1.78 -18.71 5.26
C ASP A 164 1.54 -18.43 6.77
N GLY A 165 0.31 -18.69 7.23
CA GLY A 165 -0.09 -18.42 8.61
C GLY A 165 0.65 -19.27 9.64
N ASP A 166 1.03 -20.51 9.27
CA ASP A 166 1.73 -21.42 10.18
C ASP A 166 3.15 -20.94 10.50
N ASN A 167 3.87 -20.39 9.51
CA ASN A 167 5.24 -19.93 9.66
C ASN A 167 5.37 -18.40 9.82
N ALA A 168 4.28 -17.64 9.69
CA ALA A 168 4.33 -16.20 9.90
C ALA A 168 4.84 -15.87 11.31
N PRO A 169 5.87 -15.02 11.46
CA PRO A 169 6.30 -14.57 12.76
C PRO A 169 5.19 -13.81 13.50
N VAL A 170 4.98 -14.12 14.76
CA VAL A 170 4.02 -13.43 15.62
C VAL A 170 4.77 -12.94 16.86
N ILE A 171 4.87 -11.62 16.99
CA ILE A 171 5.56 -10.97 18.11
C ILE A 171 4.51 -10.36 19.04
N ARG A 172 4.63 -10.65 20.33
CA ARG A 172 3.74 -10.15 21.39
C ARG A 172 4.35 -8.95 22.09
N GLY A 173 3.61 -7.84 22.15
CA GLY A 173 4.15 -6.61 22.71
C GLY A 173 3.12 -5.55 23.08
N SER A 174 3.62 -4.40 23.48
CA SER A 174 2.86 -3.18 23.67
C SER A 174 3.63 -2.00 23.09
N ALA A 175 3.12 -1.44 22.00
CA ALA A 175 3.74 -0.29 21.35
C ALA A 175 3.77 0.94 22.29
N LEU A 176 2.71 1.14 23.08
CA LEU A 176 2.64 2.23 24.03
C LEU A 176 3.69 2.09 25.15
N LYS A 177 3.83 0.90 25.72
CA LYS A 177 4.84 0.64 26.77
C LYS A 177 6.26 0.73 26.24
N ALA A 178 6.49 0.33 24.99
CA ALA A 178 7.77 0.52 24.32
C ALA A 178 8.12 2.01 24.16
N LEU A 179 7.13 2.86 23.80
CA LEU A 179 7.31 4.33 23.76
C LEU A 179 7.60 4.93 25.14
N GLU A 180 7.01 4.38 26.21
CA GLU A 180 7.27 4.76 27.60
C GLU A 180 8.65 4.29 28.11
N GLY A 181 9.36 3.48 27.30
CA GLY A 181 10.70 2.99 27.63
C GLY A 181 10.74 1.74 28.50
N ASP A 182 9.64 0.97 28.61
CA ASP A 182 9.63 -0.31 29.31
C ASP A 182 10.55 -1.31 28.56
N PRO A 183 11.61 -1.82 29.23
CA PRO A 183 12.62 -2.67 28.60
C PRO A 183 12.03 -3.92 27.92
N LYS A 184 11.04 -4.58 28.54
CA LYS A 184 10.39 -5.77 28.03
C LYS A 184 9.77 -5.50 26.66
N TYR A 185 9.10 -4.37 26.50
CA TYR A 185 8.39 -4.02 25.29
C TYR A 185 9.30 -3.34 24.24
N VAL A 186 10.38 -2.69 24.68
CA VAL A 186 11.46 -2.25 23.78
C VAL A 186 12.14 -3.45 23.14
N ASP A 187 12.38 -4.53 23.90
CA ASP A 187 12.92 -5.78 23.36
C ASP A 187 11.95 -6.42 22.35
N ALA A 188 10.63 -6.38 22.57
CA ALA A 188 9.64 -6.85 21.62
C ALA A 188 9.67 -6.07 20.29
N ILE A 189 9.93 -4.76 20.30
CA ILE A 189 10.13 -3.99 19.08
C ILE A 189 11.40 -4.42 18.34
N ASN A 190 12.48 -4.71 19.07
CA ASN A 190 13.71 -5.24 18.44
C ASN A 190 13.46 -6.61 17.81
N GLU A 191 12.77 -7.51 18.52
CA GLU A 191 12.38 -8.83 18.02
C GLU A 191 11.50 -8.72 16.76
N LEU A 192 10.57 -7.76 16.73
CA LEU A 192 9.77 -7.47 15.55
C LEU A 192 10.64 -7.10 14.34
N MET A 193 11.62 -6.23 14.55
CA MET A 193 12.50 -5.79 13.45
C MET A 193 13.45 -6.90 12.99
N ASP A 194 13.91 -7.75 13.90
CA ASP A 194 14.69 -8.93 13.56
C ASP A 194 13.84 -9.93 12.75
N ALA A 195 12.58 -10.15 13.14
CA ALA A 195 11.66 -11.01 12.42
C ALA A 195 11.35 -10.46 11.02
N VAL A 196 11.18 -9.15 10.87
CA VAL A 196 10.99 -8.48 9.57
C VAL A 196 12.23 -8.66 8.68
N ASP A 197 13.43 -8.47 9.25
CA ASP A 197 14.70 -8.64 8.53
C ASP A 197 14.94 -10.10 8.06
N GLU A 198 14.42 -11.08 8.78
CA GLU A 198 14.64 -12.50 8.50
C GLU A 198 13.56 -13.13 7.63
N PHE A 199 12.30 -12.78 7.89
CA PHE A 199 11.16 -13.41 7.22
C PHE A 199 10.84 -12.80 5.85
N ILE A 200 11.01 -11.47 5.69
CA ILE A 200 10.77 -10.81 4.42
C ILE A 200 12.07 -10.86 3.60
N PRO A 201 12.11 -11.59 2.46
CA PRO A 201 13.31 -11.65 1.65
C PRO A 201 13.63 -10.32 0.96
N ASP A 202 14.86 -10.17 0.47
CA ASP A 202 15.22 -9.02 -0.36
C ASP A 202 14.36 -9.01 -1.63
N PRO A 203 13.66 -7.90 -1.91
CA PRO A 203 12.75 -7.84 -3.04
C PRO A 203 13.50 -7.87 -4.37
N VAL A 204 12.97 -8.66 -5.31
CA VAL A 204 13.45 -8.66 -6.69
C VAL A 204 12.95 -7.39 -7.39
N ARG A 205 13.87 -6.60 -7.93
CA ARG A 205 13.55 -5.33 -8.59
C ARG A 205 13.61 -5.45 -10.11
N ASP A 206 12.52 -5.10 -10.77
CA ASP A 206 12.39 -5.10 -12.24
C ASP A 206 13.07 -3.85 -12.86
N THR A 207 14.39 -3.73 -12.73
CA THR A 207 15.14 -2.56 -13.21
C THR A 207 15.35 -2.54 -14.73
N ASP A 208 15.27 -3.68 -15.39
CA ASP A 208 15.49 -3.81 -16.86
C ASP A 208 14.25 -3.45 -17.69
N LYS A 209 13.08 -3.35 -17.06
CA LYS A 209 11.84 -2.95 -17.72
C LYS A 209 11.77 -1.44 -17.94
N PRO A 210 10.95 -0.95 -18.89
CA PRO A 210 10.70 0.49 -19.02
C PRO A 210 10.18 1.11 -17.73
N PHE A 211 10.68 2.30 -17.40
CA PHE A 211 10.27 3.04 -16.21
C PHE A 211 8.75 3.23 -16.11
N LEU A 212 8.21 2.98 -14.92
CA LEU A 212 6.82 3.23 -14.55
C LEU A 212 6.74 3.58 -13.07
N MET A 213 6.06 4.68 -12.76
CA MET A 213 5.77 5.14 -11.40
C MET A 213 4.30 5.54 -11.30
N SER A 214 3.57 4.97 -10.35
CA SER A 214 2.21 5.43 -10.04
C SER A 214 2.23 6.73 -9.26
N VAL A 215 1.40 7.71 -9.67
CA VAL A 215 1.25 8.98 -8.96
C VAL A 215 0.31 8.79 -7.77
N GLU A 216 0.83 8.98 -6.58
CA GLU A 216 0.11 8.86 -5.32
C GLU A 216 -0.40 10.21 -4.82
N ASP A 217 0.45 11.21 -4.85
CA ASP A 217 0.10 12.59 -4.49
C ASP A 217 0.82 13.59 -5.39
N VAL A 218 0.29 14.80 -5.43
CA VAL A 218 0.85 15.89 -6.22
C VAL A 218 0.86 17.16 -5.38
N MET A 219 2.03 17.74 -5.21
CA MET A 219 2.23 18.96 -4.46
C MET A 219 2.95 20.04 -5.27
N THR A 220 2.78 21.29 -4.86
CA THR A 220 3.53 22.40 -5.44
C THR A 220 4.53 22.92 -4.41
N ILE A 221 5.79 23.01 -4.83
CA ILE A 221 6.84 23.65 -4.02
C ILE A 221 7.06 25.06 -4.55
N THR A 222 6.79 26.07 -3.72
CA THR A 222 6.95 27.48 -4.07
C THR A 222 8.36 27.75 -4.60
N GLY A 223 8.46 28.33 -5.80
CA GLY A 223 9.72 28.64 -6.46
C GLY A 223 10.45 27.45 -7.12
N ARG A 224 9.91 26.20 -7.00
CA ARG A 224 10.50 25.03 -7.64
C ARG A 224 9.59 24.37 -8.68
N GLY A 225 8.29 24.31 -8.44
CA GLY A 225 7.30 23.75 -9.36
C GLY A 225 6.50 22.58 -8.77
N THR A 226 5.92 21.78 -9.65
CA THR A 226 5.06 20.64 -9.31
C THR A 226 5.89 19.37 -9.08
N VAL A 227 5.63 18.70 -7.98
CA VAL A 227 6.22 17.41 -7.61
C VAL A 227 5.13 16.36 -7.59
N ALA A 228 5.36 15.27 -8.31
CA ALA A 228 4.57 14.04 -8.20
C ALA A 228 5.28 13.07 -7.27
N THR A 229 4.58 12.52 -6.29
CA THR A 229 5.11 11.48 -5.40
C THR A 229 4.53 10.12 -5.75
N GLY A 230 5.29 9.07 -5.49
CA GLY A 230 4.85 7.70 -5.65
C GLY A 230 6.00 6.70 -5.63
N ARG A 231 5.64 5.43 -5.70
CA ARG A 231 6.59 4.33 -5.82
C ARG A 231 6.93 4.05 -7.28
N VAL A 232 8.22 3.85 -7.56
CA VAL A 232 8.66 3.31 -8.85
C VAL A 232 8.30 1.81 -8.89
N GLU A 233 7.38 1.44 -9.77
CA GLU A 233 6.92 0.05 -9.91
C GLU A 233 7.97 -0.81 -10.63
N ARG A 234 8.59 -0.25 -11.66
CA ARG A 234 9.59 -0.92 -12.49
C ARG A 234 10.50 0.07 -13.21
N GLY A 235 11.62 -0.43 -13.68
CA GLY A 235 12.59 0.32 -14.47
C GLY A 235 13.44 1.27 -13.65
N VAL A 236 14.16 2.09 -14.37
CA VAL A 236 15.06 3.13 -13.85
C VAL A 236 14.78 4.44 -14.58
N VAL A 237 14.81 5.55 -13.85
CA VAL A 237 14.75 6.90 -14.44
C VAL A 237 15.87 7.75 -13.86
N LYS A 238 16.51 8.57 -14.70
CA LYS A 238 17.58 9.47 -14.32
C LYS A 238 17.11 10.92 -14.31
N LEU A 239 17.81 11.72 -13.54
CA LEU A 239 17.65 13.17 -13.57
C LEU A 239 17.87 13.69 -15.00
N GLY A 240 16.94 14.51 -15.51
CA GLY A 240 16.98 15.07 -16.86
C GLY A 240 16.29 14.23 -17.94
N GLU A 241 15.80 13.03 -17.62
CA GLU A 241 15.08 12.20 -18.58
C GLU A 241 13.66 12.70 -18.84
N GLU A 242 13.19 12.50 -20.09
CA GLU A 242 11.82 12.74 -20.52
C GLU A 242 10.92 11.59 -20.07
N VAL A 243 9.75 11.93 -19.55
CA VAL A 243 8.68 10.99 -19.17
C VAL A 243 7.34 11.45 -19.71
N GLU A 244 6.39 10.55 -19.80
CA GLU A 244 4.98 10.84 -20.12
C GLU A 244 4.13 10.71 -18.85
N ILE A 245 3.17 11.65 -18.71
CA ILE A 245 2.07 11.58 -17.73
C ILE A 245 0.90 10.92 -18.45
N VAL A 246 0.50 9.73 -18.02
CA VAL A 246 -0.48 8.90 -18.73
C VAL A 246 -1.69 8.59 -17.87
N GLY A 247 -2.87 8.58 -18.46
CA GLY A 247 -4.16 8.23 -17.84
C GLY A 247 -4.98 9.43 -17.40
N ILE A 248 -6.27 9.25 -17.26
CA ILE A 248 -7.31 10.19 -16.81
C ILE A 248 -7.45 11.42 -17.72
N LYS A 249 -6.34 12.07 -18.07
CA LYS A 249 -6.25 13.23 -18.95
C LYS A 249 -5.43 12.89 -20.19
N ASP A 250 -5.39 13.83 -21.14
CA ASP A 250 -4.53 13.69 -22.32
C ASP A 250 -3.07 13.48 -21.91
N THR A 251 -2.42 12.56 -22.59
CA THR A 251 -1.01 12.24 -22.34
C THR A 251 -0.12 13.46 -22.59
N GLN A 252 0.72 13.80 -21.64
CA GLN A 252 1.63 14.93 -21.71
C GLN A 252 3.07 14.47 -21.48
N LYS A 253 4.00 15.11 -22.19
CA LYS A 253 5.45 14.92 -21.99
C LYS A 253 6.01 15.95 -21.03
N THR A 254 6.95 15.53 -20.19
CA THR A 254 7.70 16.40 -19.31
C THR A 254 9.09 15.84 -19.05
N VAL A 255 9.92 16.62 -18.39
CA VAL A 255 11.27 16.22 -17.98
C VAL A 255 11.37 16.26 -16.46
N ILE A 256 11.95 15.22 -15.89
CA ILE A 256 12.26 15.14 -14.46
C ILE A 256 13.48 16.04 -14.18
N THR A 257 13.29 17.11 -13.42
CA THR A 257 14.33 18.08 -13.06
C THR A 257 14.85 17.93 -11.63
N GLY A 258 14.23 17.07 -10.84
CA GLY A 258 14.66 16.74 -9.48
C GLY A 258 14.09 15.39 -9.05
N LEU A 259 14.89 14.62 -8.35
CA LEU A 259 14.51 13.36 -7.74
C LEU A 259 14.90 13.38 -6.27
N GLU A 260 13.98 13.10 -5.40
CA GLU A 260 14.20 13.07 -3.95
C GLU A 260 13.50 11.86 -3.32
N MET A 261 14.13 11.25 -2.32
CA MET A 261 13.55 10.25 -1.43
C MET A 261 13.88 10.62 0.02
N PHE A 262 12.87 10.74 0.89
CA PHE A 262 13.04 11.19 2.28
C PHE A 262 13.85 12.50 2.42
N ARG A 263 13.57 13.48 1.56
CA ARG A 263 14.25 14.78 1.47
C ARG A 263 15.74 14.73 1.06
N LYS A 264 16.27 13.53 0.74
CA LYS A 264 17.62 13.32 0.20
C LYS A 264 17.59 13.30 -1.32
N GLN A 265 18.62 13.82 -1.96
CA GLN A 265 18.69 13.86 -3.43
C GLN A 265 19.10 12.51 -4.02
N LEU A 266 18.49 12.19 -5.18
CA LEU A 266 18.81 11.03 -5.99
C LEU A 266 19.34 11.50 -7.36
N ASP A 267 20.38 10.84 -7.87
CA ASP A 267 20.85 11.00 -9.25
C ASP A 267 20.00 10.18 -10.23
N PHE A 268 19.43 9.07 -9.75
CA PHE A 268 18.46 8.21 -10.45
C PHE A 268 17.52 7.58 -9.44
N ALA A 269 16.37 7.11 -9.93
CA ALA A 269 15.43 6.31 -9.15
C ALA A 269 15.17 4.99 -9.87
N GLU A 270 14.97 3.94 -9.10
CA GLU A 270 14.77 2.58 -9.60
C GLU A 270 13.59 1.88 -8.95
N SER A 271 13.19 0.74 -9.53
CA SER A 271 12.09 -0.08 -9.00
C SER A 271 12.20 -0.27 -7.49
N GLY A 272 11.14 0.05 -6.77
CA GLY A 272 11.03 -0.01 -5.32
C GLY A 272 11.25 1.33 -4.60
N ASP A 273 11.84 2.34 -5.25
CA ASP A 273 12.04 3.65 -4.62
C ASP A 273 10.72 4.41 -4.46
N ASN A 274 10.49 5.02 -3.30
CA ASN A 274 9.41 5.98 -3.06
C ASN A 274 9.94 7.38 -3.25
N ILE A 275 9.57 8.02 -4.34
CA ILE A 275 10.20 9.27 -4.78
C ILE A 275 9.23 10.45 -4.90
N GLY A 276 9.79 11.64 -4.77
CA GLY A 276 9.22 12.88 -5.29
C GLY A 276 9.94 13.28 -6.56
N ALA A 277 9.24 13.30 -7.68
CA ALA A 277 9.74 13.72 -8.98
C ALA A 277 9.30 15.15 -9.30
N LEU A 278 10.24 16.07 -9.41
CA LEU A 278 9.99 17.44 -9.82
C LEU A 278 9.87 17.52 -11.34
N LEU A 279 8.74 17.99 -11.83
CA LEU A 279 8.36 17.99 -13.24
C LEU A 279 8.48 19.38 -13.87
N ARG A 280 9.13 19.46 -15.05
CA ARG A 280 9.34 20.71 -15.78
C ARG A 280 8.07 21.17 -16.46
N GLY A 281 7.62 22.41 -16.19
CA GLY A 281 6.54 23.05 -16.94
C GLY A 281 5.15 22.44 -16.73
N ILE A 282 4.98 21.62 -15.69
CA ILE A 282 3.71 21.01 -15.31
C ILE A 282 3.10 21.79 -14.14
N ASN A 283 1.88 22.25 -14.31
CA ASN A 283 1.09 22.87 -13.25
C ASN A 283 0.36 21.79 -12.43
N ARG A 284 -0.04 22.15 -11.20
CA ARG A 284 -0.73 21.26 -10.26
C ARG A 284 -2.02 20.66 -10.83
N ASP A 285 -2.74 21.39 -11.67
CA ASP A 285 -4.00 21.01 -12.31
C ASP A 285 -3.83 20.11 -13.53
N GLN A 286 -2.61 19.97 -14.07
CA GLN A 286 -2.30 19.13 -15.24
C GLN A 286 -2.00 17.68 -14.85
N ILE A 287 -1.64 17.42 -13.61
CA ILE A 287 -1.34 16.08 -13.09
C ILE A 287 -2.15 15.81 -11.83
N GLN A 288 -2.55 14.56 -11.63
CA GLN A 288 -3.32 14.16 -10.46
C GLN A 288 -3.02 12.72 -10.05
N ARG A 289 -3.38 12.38 -8.81
CA ARG A 289 -3.37 11.00 -8.30
C ARG A 289 -4.10 10.06 -9.26
N GLY A 290 -3.52 8.88 -9.47
CA GLY A 290 -4.08 7.84 -10.35
C GLY A 290 -3.53 7.84 -11.77
N GLN A 291 -2.83 8.91 -12.19
CA GLN A 291 -2.01 8.88 -13.39
C GLN A 291 -0.69 8.16 -13.12
N VAL A 292 0.07 7.88 -14.15
CA VAL A 292 1.41 7.32 -14.04
C VAL A 292 2.43 8.20 -14.74
N LEU A 293 3.68 8.20 -14.24
CA LEU A 293 4.83 8.63 -15.00
C LEU A 293 5.47 7.42 -15.65
N ALA A 294 5.64 7.45 -16.95
CA ALA A 294 6.16 6.33 -17.72
C ALA A 294 7.25 6.76 -18.70
N LYS A 295 8.09 5.81 -19.10
CA LYS A 295 9.00 6.03 -20.23
C LYS A 295 8.16 6.31 -21.48
N PRO A 296 8.50 7.32 -22.32
CA PRO A 296 7.68 7.69 -23.46
C PRO A 296 7.34 6.53 -24.38
N GLY A 297 6.05 6.42 -24.75
CA GLY A 297 5.54 5.41 -25.67
C GLY A 297 5.46 3.99 -25.14
N THR A 298 5.60 3.76 -23.85
CA THR A 298 5.59 2.40 -23.27
C THR A 298 4.30 2.03 -22.56
N VAL A 299 3.49 3.00 -22.16
CA VAL A 299 2.19 2.82 -21.50
C VAL A 299 1.16 3.71 -22.17
N HIS A 300 -0.05 3.19 -22.35
CA HIS A 300 -1.15 3.91 -22.98
C HIS A 300 -2.38 3.94 -22.07
N PRO A 301 -3.21 4.99 -22.17
CA PRO A 301 -4.49 5.04 -21.48
C PRO A 301 -5.53 4.19 -22.22
N HIS A 302 -6.33 3.44 -21.47
CA HIS A 302 -7.36 2.56 -22.03
C HIS A 302 -8.66 2.69 -21.26
N THR A 303 -9.78 2.46 -21.95
CA THR A 303 -11.13 2.49 -21.38
C THR A 303 -11.80 1.13 -21.37
N LYS A 304 -11.40 0.19 -22.26
CA LYS A 304 -12.12 -1.08 -22.44
C LYS A 304 -11.18 -2.27 -22.48
N PHE A 305 -11.49 -3.29 -21.68
CA PHE A 305 -10.66 -4.47 -21.56
C PHE A 305 -11.48 -5.71 -21.16
N LYS A 306 -10.91 -6.89 -21.38
CA LYS A 306 -11.37 -8.14 -20.80
C LYS A 306 -10.63 -8.41 -19.49
N ALA A 307 -11.33 -8.95 -18.53
CA ALA A 307 -10.77 -9.28 -17.23
C ALA A 307 -11.23 -10.64 -16.74
N GLN A 308 -10.34 -11.36 -16.07
CA GLN A 308 -10.68 -12.50 -15.25
C GLN A 308 -10.95 -11.99 -13.84
N VAL A 309 -12.15 -12.27 -13.31
CA VAL A 309 -12.63 -11.73 -12.05
C VAL A 309 -13.14 -12.84 -11.14
N TYR A 310 -12.68 -12.83 -9.90
CA TYR A 310 -13.27 -13.59 -8.81
C TYR A 310 -14.21 -12.69 -8.02
N VAL A 311 -15.46 -13.10 -7.87
CA VAL A 311 -16.49 -12.39 -7.11
C VAL A 311 -16.51 -12.94 -5.70
N LEU A 312 -16.20 -12.10 -4.70
CA LEU A 312 -16.14 -12.51 -3.30
C LEU A 312 -17.48 -13.07 -2.82
N SER A 313 -17.41 -14.19 -2.11
CA SER A 313 -18.56 -14.80 -1.45
C SER A 313 -19.05 -13.95 -0.28
N LYS A 314 -20.22 -14.29 0.25
CA LYS A 314 -20.79 -13.64 1.44
C LYS A 314 -19.87 -13.80 2.66
N ASP A 315 -19.28 -14.98 2.83
CA ASP A 315 -18.44 -15.30 3.99
C ASP A 315 -17.11 -14.56 3.95
N GLU A 316 -16.64 -14.18 2.74
CA GLU A 316 -15.48 -13.32 2.50
C GLU A 316 -15.81 -11.82 2.61
N GLY A 317 -17.01 -11.45 3.06
CA GLY A 317 -17.47 -10.07 3.17
C GLY A 317 -17.96 -9.44 1.86
N GLY A 318 -18.08 -10.22 0.81
CA GLY A 318 -18.54 -9.82 -0.51
C GLY A 318 -20.06 -9.59 -0.62
N ARG A 319 -20.58 -9.73 -1.83
CA ARG A 319 -22.01 -9.57 -2.12
C ARG A 319 -22.84 -10.72 -1.58
N HIS A 320 -24.14 -10.43 -1.31
CA HIS A 320 -25.13 -11.45 -0.96
C HIS A 320 -26.03 -11.83 -2.15
N THR A 321 -25.99 -11.04 -3.22
CA THR A 321 -26.87 -11.16 -4.39
C THR A 321 -26.03 -11.23 -5.66
N PRO A 322 -26.52 -11.97 -6.69
CA PRO A 322 -25.87 -11.96 -8.00
C PRO A 322 -25.92 -10.58 -8.64
N PHE A 323 -25.13 -10.39 -9.68
CA PHE A 323 -25.26 -9.25 -10.57
C PHE A 323 -25.36 -9.70 -12.04
N VAL A 324 -25.85 -8.80 -12.88
CA VAL A 324 -26.08 -9.02 -14.31
C VAL A 324 -25.29 -8.00 -15.12
N SER A 325 -25.28 -8.15 -16.45
CA SER A 325 -24.72 -7.14 -17.36
C SER A 325 -25.27 -5.74 -17.07
N ASN A 326 -24.47 -4.71 -17.32
CA ASN A 326 -24.67 -3.30 -16.96
C ASN A 326 -24.51 -2.98 -15.46
N TYR A 327 -23.98 -3.89 -14.65
CA TYR A 327 -23.54 -3.58 -13.31
C TYR A 327 -22.42 -2.53 -13.32
N ARG A 328 -22.47 -1.54 -12.41
CA ARG A 328 -21.58 -0.35 -12.43
C ARG A 328 -20.88 -0.13 -11.09
N PRO A 329 -19.93 -0.99 -10.71
CA PRO A 329 -19.13 -0.81 -9.51
C PRO A 329 -17.97 0.15 -9.75
N GLN A 330 -17.19 0.40 -8.68
CA GLN A 330 -15.90 1.07 -8.75
C GLN A 330 -14.77 0.07 -8.90
N PHE A 331 -13.88 0.34 -9.83
CA PHE A 331 -12.66 -0.42 -10.10
C PHE A 331 -11.46 0.33 -9.52
N TYR A 332 -10.71 -0.33 -8.66
CA TYR A 332 -9.53 0.24 -8.03
C TYR A 332 -8.28 -0.30 -8.70
N PHE A 333 -7.57 0.59 -9.39
CA PHE A 333 -6.31 0.31 -10.07
C PHE A 333 -5.21 1.15 -9.42
N ARG A 334 -4.10 0.54 -8.98
CA ARG A 334 -2.98 1.26 -8.37
C ARG A 334 -3.44 2.30 -7.34
N THR A 335 -3.32 3.58 -7.67
CA THR A 335 -3.64 4.70 -6.76
C THR A 335 -4.98 5.38 -7.04
N THR A 336 -5.79 4.86 -7.99
CA THR A 336 -7.08 5.47 -8.38
C THR A 336 -8.23 4.48 -8.35
N ASP A 337 -9.44 5.03 -8.31
CA ASP A 337 -10.68 4.35 -8.55
C ASP A 337 -11.41 4.99 -9.73
N VAL A 338 -12.09 4.18 -10.49
CA VAL A 338 -12.90 4.60 -11.64
C VAL A 338 -14.14 3.73 -11.75
N THR A 339 -15.28 4.33 -12.05
CA THR A 339 -16.50 3.57 -12.33
C THR A 339 -16.37 2.86 -13.67
N GLY A 340 -16.78 1.60 -13.73
CA GLY A 340 -16.83 0.83 -14.97
C GLY A 340 -18.16 0.11 -15.13
N VAL A 341 -18.51 -0.17 -16.37
CA VAL A 341 -19.68 -0.96 -16.74
C VAL A 341 -19.23 -2.37 -17.09
N ILE A 342 -19.83 -3.36 -16.46
CA ILE A 342 -19.56 -4.78 -16.72
C ILE A 342 -20.51 -5.31 -17.79
N THR A 343 -19.96 -6.02 -18.77
CA THR A 343 -20.70 -6.84 -19.73
C THR A 343 -20.27 -8.29 -19.56
N LEU A 344 -21.23 -9.16 -19.29
CA LEU A 344 -21.00 -10.60 -19.16
C LEU A 344 -20.90 -11.27 -20.52
N PRO A 345 -20.18 -12.40 -20.66
CA PRO A 345 -20.08 -13.14 -21.90
C PRO A 345 -21.42 -13.71 -22.34
N GLU A 346 -21.56 -13.96 -23.64
CA GLU A 346 -22.76 -14.58 -24.21
C GLU A 346 -23.07 -15.91 -23.51
N GLY A 347 -24.34 -16.10 -23.14
CA GLY A 347 -24.79 -17.30 -22.42
C GLY A 347 -24.64 -17.24 -20.91
N THR A 348 -24.12 -16.14 -20.37
CA THR A 348 -24.06 -15.91 -18.92
C THR A 348 -25.08 -14.84 -18.53
N ASP A 349 -26.20 -15.24 -17.94
CA ASP A 349 -27.26 -14.33 -17.54
C ASP A 349 -26.91 -13.55 -16.27
N MET A 350 -26.22 -14.19 -15.33
CA MET A 350 -25.84 -13.60 -14.04
C MET A 350 -24.55 -14.22 -13.51
N VAL A 351 -23.91 -13.53 -12.58
CA VAL A 351 -22.72 -13.99 -11.83
C VAL A 351 -23.07 -14.05 -10.35
N MET A 352 -22.77 -15.19 -9.72
CA MET A 352 -23.02 -15.42 -8.29
C MET A 352 -21.79 -15.04 -7.45
N PRO A 353 -22.01 -14.66 -6.16
CA PRO A 353 -20.90 -14.61 -5.21
C PRO A 353 -20.18 -15.97 -5.13
N GLY A 354 -18.84 -15.96 -5.21
CA GLY A 354 -17.98 -17.13 -5.29
C GLY A 354 -17.59 -17.55 -6.70
N ASP A 355 -18.18 -16.96 -7.74
CA ASP A 355 -17.86 -17.30 -9.12
C ASP A 355 -16.53 -16.67 -9.58
N ASN A 356 -15.88 -17.38 -10.50
CA ASN A 356 -14.74 -16.90 -11.25
C ASN A 356 -15.12 -16.79 -12.73
N VAL A 357 -15.14 -15.57 -13.28
CA VAL A 357 -15.72 -15.29 -14.59
C VAL A 357 -14.85 -14.33 -15.41
N GLU A 358 -14.75 -14.59 -16.72
CA GLU A 358 -14.24 -13.60 -17.67
C GLU A 358 -15.35 -12.61 -18.01
N MET A 359 -15.04 -11.32 -17.97
CA MET A 359 -16.00 -10.27 -18.32
C MET A 359 -15.34 -9.14 -19.08
N THR A 360 -16.14 -8.38 -19.83
CA THR A 360 -15.70 -7.13 -20.45
C THR A 360 -16.04 -5.97 -19.53
N VAL A 361 -15.08 -5.07 -19.34
CA VAL A 361 -15.23 -3.86 -18.54
C VAL A 361 -15.00 -2.65 -19.41
N GLU A 362 -15.90 -1.66 -19.30
CA GLU A 362 -15.76 -0.36 -19.96
C GLU A 362 -15.78 0.74 -18.89
N LEU A 363 -14.64 1.43 -18.74
CA LEU A 363 -14.43 2.48 -17.75
C LEU A 363 -14.97 3.81 -18.24
N ILE A 364 -15.45 4.66 -17.33
CA ILE A 364 -15.95 6.01 -17.66
C ILE A 364 -14.82 7.01 -17.94
N ALA A 365 -13.58 6.68 -17.62
CA ALA A 365 -12.41 7.51 -17.88
C ALA A 365 -11.22 6.62 -18.26
N PRO A 366 -10.33 7.08 -19.16
CA PRO A 366 -9.16 6.32 -19.55
C PRO A 366 -8.15 6.26 -18.41
N ILE A 367 -7.58 5.09 -18.15
CA ILE A 367 -6.52 4.88 -17.17
C ILE A 367 -5.35 4.13 -17.78
N ALA A 368 -4.18 4.32 -17.20
CA ALA A 368 -2.96 3.61 -17.60
C ALA A 368 -3.03 2.15 -17.12
N ILE A 369 -3.43 1.23 -17.99
CA ILE A 369 -3.49 -0.21 -17.73
C ILE A 369 -2.75 -1.00 -18.79
N GLU A 370 -2.30 -2.17 -18.41
CA GLU A 370 -1.61 -3.15 -19.26
C GLU A 370 -2.17 -4.55 -18.96
N ASN A 371 -1.88 -5.52 -19.81
CA ASN A 371 -2.21 -6.91 -19.53
C ASN A 371 -1.60 -7.35 -18.18
N ASN A 372 -2.32 -8.15 -17.43
CA ASN A 372 -2.02 -8.60 -16.07
C ASN A 372 -2.09 -7.51 -14.98
N THR A 373 -2.52 -6.28 -15.30
CA THR A 373 -2.79 -5.28 -14.26
C THR A 373 -3.89 -5.79 -13.34
N LYS A 374 -3.59 -5.89 -12.04
CA LYS A 374 -4.54 -6.31 -11.01
C LYS A 374 -5.44 -5.15 -10.60
N PHE A 375 -6.66 -5.48 -10.17
CA PHE A 375 -7.61 -4.50 -9.64
C PHE A 375 -8.56 -5.16 -8.63
N SER A 376 -9.14 -4.33 -7.78
CA SER A 376 -10.27 -4.72 -6.94
C SER A 376 -11.55 -4.02 -7.37
N ILE A 377 -12.69 -4.67 -7.11
CA ILE A 377 -14.03 -4.15 -7.40
C ILE A 377 -14.71 -3.82 -6.08
N ARG A 378 -15.24 -2.62 -5.95
CA ARG A 378 -15.91 -2.17 -4.73
C ARG A 378 -17.31 -1.61 -5.01
N GLU A 379 -18.21 -1.84 -4.08
CA GLU A 379 -19.57 -1.31 -4.06
C GLU A 379 -19.96 -0.96 -2.63
N GLY A 380 -20.54 0.23 -2.41
CA GLY A 380 -21.05 0.62 -1.11
C GLY A 380 -20.05 0.53 0.04
N GLY A 381 -18.76 0.81 -0.22
CA GLY A 381 -17.70 0.75 0.78
C GLY A 381 -17.13 -0.66 1.04
N ARG A 382 -17.58 -1.68 0.31
CA ARG A 382 -17.13 -3.08 0.46
C ARG A 382 -16.39 -3.55 -0.77
N THR A 383 -15.37 -4.38 -0.60
CA THR A 383 -14.76 -5.12 -1.69
C THR A 383 -15.67 -6.28 -2.07
N VAL A 384 -16.06 -6.34 -3.35
CA VAL A 384 -17.00 -7.35 -3.87
C VAL A 384 -16.36 -8.28 -4.89
N GLY A 385 -15.15 -7.98 -5.33
CA GLY A 385 -14.41 -8.84 -6.25
C GLY A 385 -12.99 -8.35 -6.47
N ALA A 386 -12.21 -9.19 -7.09
CA ALA A 386 -10.85 -8.89 -7.53
C ALA A 386 -10.58 -9.56 -8.87
N GLY A 387 -9.73 -8.95 -9.66
CA GLY A 387 -9.42 -9.49 -10.99
C GLY A 387 -8.11 -8.97 -11.56
N SER A 388 -7.82 -9.45 -12.75
CA SER A 388 -6.71 -8.97 -13.57
C SER A 388 -7.14 -8.75 -15.01
N VAL A 389 -6.53 -7.77 -15.64
CA VAL A 389 -6.73 -7.47 -17.07
C VAL A 389 -6.13 -8.63 -17.88
N VAL A 390 -6.94 -9.22 -18.76
CA VAL A 390 -6.52 -10.32 -19.65
C VAL A 390 -6.12 -9.77 -21.00
N ASP A 391 -6.95 -8.88 -21.55
CA ASP A 391 -6.75 -8.32 -22.89
C ASP A 391 -7.30 -6.89 -22.97
N ILE A 392 -6.57 -6.03 -23.64
CA ILE A 392 -6.97 -4.63 -23.90
C ILE A 392 -7.76 -4.57 -25.21
N ILE A 393 -8.92 -3.93 -25.15
CA ILE A 393 -9.80 -3.79 -26.35
C ILE A 393 -9.70 -2.37 -26.92
N GLU A 394 -9.72 -1.33 -26.06
CA GLU A 394 -9.70 0.08 -26.48
C GLU A 394 -9.00 0.96 -25.43
#